data_39c62eead340f6adee710561d688ec2e
#
_entry.id   39c62eead340f6adee710561d688ec2e
#
_cell.length_a   1.000
_cell.length_b   1.000
_cell.length_c   1.000
_cell.angle_alpha   90.00
_cell.angle_beta   90.00
_cell.angle_gamma   90.00
#
_symmetry.space_group_name_H-M   'P 1'
#
loop_
_entity.id
_entity.type
_entity.pdbx_description
1 polymer ?
#
loop_
_entity_poly.entity_id
_entity_poly.type
_entity_poly.pdbx_seq_one_letter_code
_entity_poly.pdbx_strand_id
1 'polypeptide(L)'
;MRLDALLTRLGLGSRSEVQRLVRRGSVTVAGVPARDPGQAVEPGTAVSVSGQKLDTRISRTVMLHKPADVLTAARDSRAQTVMDLLPPVYRSLECMPVGRLDKDTTGLLLLTTDGELAHRLISPKRGIEKTYLATVDTPFTAEDVLAFARGLFLGDFTAQPACLEIMDPHTGRITVTEGKFHQVRRMLAACGHQTLTLHRLRVGPLALDPALAPGEMRELTAEELTSLRQAVELQT
;
A
#
# COMPACT_ATOMS: atom_id res chain seq x y z
N MET A 1 -19.90 15.48 7.74
CA MET A 1 -19.52 15.87 6.34
C MET A 1 -20.77 16.20 5.56
N ARG A 2 -20.71 17.10 4.55
CA ARG A 2 -21.85 17.35 3.66
C ARG A 2 -22.11 16.14 2.76
N LEU A 3 -23.39 15.84 2.50
CA LEU A 3 -23.81 14.71 1.67
C LEU A 3 -23.23 14.77 0.25
N ASP A 4 -23.28 15.95 -0.41
CA ASP A 4 -22.73 16.12 -1.77
C ASP A 4 -21.20 15.87 -1.80
N ALA A 5 -20.48 16.30 -0.78
CA ALA A 5 -19.04 16.08 -0.67
C ALA A 5 -18.72 14.59 -0.43
N LEU A 6 -19.48 13.92 0.42
CA LEU A 6 -19.32 12.48 0.68
C LEU A 6 -19.50 11.66 -0.61
N LEU A 7 -20.62 11.88 -1.30
CA LEU A 7 -20.96 11.14 -2.52
C LEU A 7 -19.96 11.40 -3.66
N THR A 8 -19.48 12.64 -3.79
CA THR A 8 -18.43 12.98 -4.77
C THR A 8 -17.10 12.27 -4.45
N ARG A 9 -16.70 12.27 -3.17
CA ARG A 9 -15.49 11.53 -2.73
C ARG A 9 -15.59 10.03 -2.93
N LEU A 10 -16.79 9.47 -2.81
CA LEU A 10 -17.04 8.05 -3.10
C LEU A 10 -17.09 7.74 -4.61
N GLY A 11 -16.93 8.75 -5.48
CA GLY A 11 -16.84 8.55 -6.93
C GLY A 11 -18.18 8.41 -7.65
N LEU A 12 -19.29 8.84 -7.04
CA LEU A 12 -20.64 8.73 -7.64
C LEU A 12 -20.91 9.79 -8.73
N GLY A 13 -19.94 10.61 -9.06
CA GLY A 13 -20.01 11.62 -10.10
C GLY A 13 -19.43 12.96 -9.67
N SER A 14 -19.49 13.93 -10.58
CA SER A 14 -19.15 15.33 -10.30
C SER A 14 -20.11 15.92 -9.27
N ARG A 15 -19.69 17.00 -8.63
CA ARG A 15 -20.52 17.68 -7.61
C ARG A 15 -21.91 18.06 -8.14
N SER A 16 -22.01 18.50 -9.40
CA SER A 16 -23.30 18.86 -10.02
C SER A 16 -24.18 17.63 -10.30
N GLU A 17 -23.61 16.50 -10.68
CA GLU A 17 -24.34 15.24 -10.87
C GLU A 17 -24.87 14.70 -9.56
N VAL A 18 -24.03 14.67 -8.53
CA VAL A 18 -24.42 14.26 -7.18
C VAL A 18 -25.54 15.16 -6.63
N GLN A 19 -25.46 16.47 -6.79
CA GLN A 19 -26.52 17.39 -6.36
C GLN A 19 -27.83 17.11 -7.08
N ARG A 20 -27.80 16.78 -8.37
CA ARG A 20 -29.01 16.35 -9.11
C ARG A 20 -29.59 15.04 -8.57
N LEU A 21 -28.76 14.05 -8.28
CA LEU A 21 -29.20 12.78 -7.68
C LEU A 21 -29.94 13.01 -6.35
N VAL A 22 -29.38 13.85 -5.47
CA VAL A 22 -29.98 14.18 -4.18
C VAL A 22 -31.34 14.90 -4.37
N ARG A 23 -31.38 15.96 -5.19
CA ARG A 23 -32.62 16.74 -5.43
C ARG A 23 -33.75 15.91 -6.04
N ARG A 24 -33.41 14.90 -6.86
CA ARG A 24 -34.38 13.95 -7.43
C ARG A 24 -34.91 12.93 -6.42
N GLY A 25 -34.33 12.88 -5.20
CA GLY A 25 -34.72 11.93 -4.16
C GLY A 25 -34.19 10.50 -4.40
N SER A 26 -33.17 10.34 -5.28
CA SER A 26 -32.53 9.04 -5.52
C SER A 26 -31.58 8.63 -4.38
N VAL A 27 -31.34 9.52 -3.42
CA VAL A 27 -30.46 9.27 -2.26
C VAL A 27 -31.30 9.22 -0.98
N THR A 28 -31.04 8.23 -0.15
CA THR A 28 -31.63 8.18 1.21
C THR A 28 -30.52 8.29 2.26
N VAL A 29 -30.79 8.96 3.35
CA VAL A 29 -29.92 9.08 4.54
C VAL A 29 -30.73 8.59 5.73
N ALA A 30 -30.21 7.58 6.45
CA ALA A 30 -30.95 6.88 7.53
C ALA A 30 -32.34 6.37 7.09
N GLY A 31 -32.48 5.92 5.83
CA GLY A 31 -33.74 5.43 5.27
C GLY A 31 -34.70 6.54 4.77
N VAL A 32 -34.40 7.82 4.99
CA VAL A 32 -35.25 8.95 4.59
C VAL A 32 -34.69 9.58 3.28
N PRO A 33 -35.55 9.86 2.27
CA PRO A 33 -35.11 10.53 1.05
C PRO A 33 -34.50 11.92 1.34
N ALA A 34 -33.25 12.08 0.94
CA ALA A 34 -32.55 13.36 1.04
C ALA A 34 -32.98 14.30 -0.09
N ARG A 35 -33.18 15.59 0.23
CA ARG A 35 -33.53 16.65 -0.74
C ARG A 35 -32.52 17.78 -0.74
N ASP A 36 -31.80 17.96 0.36
CA ASP A 36 -30.73 18.95 0.48
C ASP A 36 -29.35 18.30 0.28
N PRO A 37 -28.63 18.61 -0.83
CA PRO A 37 -27.25 18.15 -1.03
C PRO A 37 -26.29 18.63 0.06
N GLY A 38 -26.64 19.73 0.74
CA GLY A 38 -25.82 20.32 1.80
C GLY A 38 -26.02 19.70 3.18
N GLN A 39 -27.02 18.84 3.38
CA GLN A 39 -27.26 18.25 4.70
C GLN A 39 -26.04 17.55 5.26
N ALA A 40 -25.86 17.63 6.57
CA ALA A 40 -24.78 16.93 7.27
C ALA A 40 -25.07 15.42 7.32
N VAL A 41 -24.03 14.62 7.13
CA VAL A 41 -24.04 13.17 7.31
C VAL A 41 -22.94 12.83 8.31
N GLU A 42 -23.38 12.25 9.43
CA GLU A 42 -22.46 11.79 10.48
C GLU A 42 -21.76 10.48 10.07
N PRO A 43 -20.54 10.22 10.58
CA PRO A 43 -19.87 8.93 10.37
C PRO A 43 -20.78 7.76 10.80
N GLY A 44 -20.82 6.71 9.98
CA GLY A 44 -21.63 5.52 10.24
C GLY A 44 -23.11 5.63 9.86
N THR A 45 -23.58 6.81 9.44
CA THR A 45 -24.97 6.97 8.94
C THR A 45 -25.16 6.14 7.67
N ALA A 46 -26.25 5.36 7.63
CA ALA A 46 -26.60 4.58 6.45
C ALA A 46 -27.01 5.51 5.29
N VAL A 47 -26.32 5.42 4.17
CA VAL A 47 -26.64 6.12 2.94
C VAL A 47 -26.90 5.12 1.84
N SER A 48 -27.96 5.33 1.05
CA SER A 48 -28.23 4.52 -0.14
C SER A 48 -28.42 5.39 -1.36
N VAL A 49 -28.06 4.89 -2.53
CA VAL A 49 -28.33 5.54 -3.81
C VAL A 49 -29.10 4.57 -4.71
N SER A 50 -30.24 4.99 -5.22
CA SER A 50 -31.12 4.16 -6.04
C SER A 50 -31.44 2.79 -5.40
N GLY A 51 -31.61 2.76 -4.06
CA GLY A 51 -31.90 1.58 -3.28
C GLY A 51 -30.67 0.74 -2.89
N GLN A 52 -29.48 1.02 -3.43
CA GLN A 52 -28.25 0.30 -3.07
C GLN A 52 -27.54 0.99 -1.91
N LYS A 53 -27.24 0.23 -0.85
CA LYS A 53 -26.50 0.72 0.31
C LYS A 53 -25.05 1.02 -0.08
N LEU A 54 -24.57 2.18 0.33
CA LEU A 54 -23.17 2.58 0.11
C LEU A 54 -22.30 2.26 1.33
N ASP A 55 -21.07 1.88 1.07
CA ASP A 55 -20.02 1.93 2.08
C ASP A 55 -19.50 3.37 2.15
N THR A 56 -19.88 4.08 3.21
CA THR A 56 -19.58 5.51 3.42
C THR A 56 -18.22 5.77 4.07
N ARG A 57 -17.43 4.72 4.34
CA ARG A 57 -16.09 4.85 4.91
C ARG A 57 -15.17 5.54 3.91
N ILE A 58 -14.56 6.64 4.32
CA ILE A 58 -13.61 7.43 3.51
C ILE A 58 -12.15 7.17 3.91
N SER A 59 -11.94 6.65 5.13
CA SER A 59 -10.61 6.21 5.58
C SER A 59 -10.45 4.74 5.26
N ARG A 60 -9.44 4.41 4.46
CA ARG A 60 -9.18 3.04 4.00
C ARG A 60 -7.69 2.77 3.98
N THR A 61 -7.32 1.58 4.40
CA THR A 61 -5.96 1.05 4.22
C THR A 61 -6.08 -0.36 3.69
N VAL A 62 -5.37 -0.64 2.61
CA VAL A 62 -5.46 -1.92 1.90
C VAL A 62 -4.09 -2.57 1.76
N MET A 63 -4.10 -3.87 1.76
CA MET A 63 -3.01 -4.75 1.38
C MET A 63 -3.23 -5.21 -0.05
N LEU A 64 -2.26 -5.00 -0.92
CA LEU A 64 -2.23 -5.47 -2.30
C LEU A 64 -1.08 -6.46 -2.46
N HIS A 65 -1.33 -7.61 -3.04
CA HIS A 65 -0.30 -8.48 -3.59
C HIS A 65 0.11 -7.94 -4.96
N LYS A 66 1.09 -7.04 -4.98
CA LYS A 66 1.54 -6.42 -6.24
C LYS A 66 2.13 -7.49 -7.18
N PRO A 67 1.62 -7.65 -8.40
CA PRO A 67 2.23 -8.52 -9.40
C PRO A 67 3.46 -7.85 -10.05
N ALA A 68 4.23 -8.62 -10.80
CA ALA A 68 5.26 -8.08 -11.69
C ALA A 68 4.64 -7.23 -12.81
N ASP A 69 5.47 -6.42 -13.45
CA ASP A 69 5.15 -5.58 -14.62
C ASP A 69 4.14 -4.45 -14.40
N VAL A 70 3.72 -4.20 -13.17
CA VAL A 70 2.83 -3.11 -12.76
C VAL A 70 3.62 -2.02 -12.03
N LEU A 71 3.39 -0.75 -12.40
CA LEU A 71 4.07 0.40 -11.78
C LEU A 71 3.45 0.76 -10.42
N THR A 72 4.29 1.07 -9.45
CA THR A 72 3.85 1.71 -8.20
C THR A 72 3.73 3.22 -8.43
N ALA A 73 2.64 3.64 -9.03
CA ALA A 73 2.33 5.03 -9.34
C ALA A 73 0.82 5.28 -9.22
N ALA A 74 0.45 6.54 -9.00
CA ALA A 74 -0.96 6.95 -8.96
C ALA A 74 -1.60 6.94 -10.35
N ARG A 75 -0.83 7.30 -11.39
CA ARG A 75 -1.22 7.31 -12.80
C ARG A 75 0.01 7.14 -13.68
N ASP A 76 -0.18 6.51 -14.81
CA ASP A 76 0.78 6.47 -15.89
C ASP A 76 0.02 6.42 -17.22
N SER A 77 0.55 7.02 -18.29
CA SER A 77 -0.11 7.07 -19.60
C SER A 77 0.24 5.88 -20.52
N ARG A 78 1.24 5.10 -20.16
CA ARG A 78 1.81 4.05 -21.01
C ARG A 78 1.81 2.66 -20.37
N ALA A 79 1.75 2.60 -19.04
CA ALA A 79 1.86 1.36 -18.31
C ALA A 79 0.78 1.25 -17.22
N GLN A 80 0.34 0.02 -16.95
CA GLN A 80 -0.58 -0.29 -15.86
C GLN A 80 0.05 0.07 -14.52
N THR A 81 -0.74 0.68 -13.65
CA THR A 81 -0.34 1.06 -12.30
C THR A 81 -1.07 0.22 -11.25
N VAL A 82 -0.55 0.23 -10.03
CA VAL A 82 -1.21 -0.44 -8.89
C VAL A 82 -2.61 0.11 -8.62
N MET A 83 -2.89 1.37 -9.02
CA MET A 83 -4.22 1.96 -8.88
C MET A 83 -5.24 1.41 -9.89
N ASP A 84 -4.77 0.82 -10.99
CA ASP A 84 -5.64 0.19 -12.00
C ASP A 84 -6.10 -1.20 -11.55
N LEU A 85 -5.46 -1.78 -10.52
CA LEU A 85 -5.85 -3.06 -9.91
C LEU A 85 -6.93 -2.89 -8.82
N LEU A 86 -7.16 -1.66 -8.35
CA LEU A 86 -8.12 -1.40 -7.27
C LEU A 86 -9.48 -0.98 -7.84
N PRO A 87 -10.59 -1.28 -7.13
CA PRO A 87 -11.88 -0.71 -7.44
C PRO A 87 -11.84 0.83 -7.55
N PRO A 88 -12.61 1.45 -8.47
CA PRO A 88 -12.53 2.89 -8.75
C PRO A 88 -12.69 3.80 -7.53
N VAL A 89 -13.44 3.36 -6.51
CA VAL A 89 -13.66 4.12 -5.27
C VAL A 89 -12.34 4.46 -4.56
N TYR A 90 -11.33 3.60 -4.61
CA TYR A 90 -10.03 3.87 -3.97
C TYR A 90 -9.29 5.02 -4.66
N ARG A 91 -9.42 5.14 -5.98
CA ARG A 91 -8.88 6.29 -6.73
C ARG A 91 -9.63 7.58 -6.39
N SER A 92 -10.96 7.52 -6.28
CA SER A 92 -11.80 8.66 -5.90
C SER A 92 -11.53 9.13 -4.48
N LEU A 93 -11.20 8.21 -3.57
CA LEU A 93 -10.80 8.50 -2.19
C LEU A 93 -9.33 8.96 -2.06
N GLU A 94 -8.61 9.09 -3.18
CA GLU A 94 -7.18 9.45 -3.19
C GLU A 94 -6.31 8.48 -2.38
N CYS A 95 -6.67 7.19 -2.40
CA CYS A 95 -5.87 6.15 -1.78
C CYS A 95 -4.53 6.04 -2.52
N MET A 96 -3.41 6.17 -1.79
CA MET A 96 -2.07 6.25 -2.37
C MET A 96 -1.17 5.12 -1.88
N PRO A 97 -0.23 4.65 -2.72
CA PRO A 97 0.76 3.65 -2.30
C PRO A 97 1.65 4.17 -1.16
N VAL A 98 1.90 3.30 -0.19
CA VAL A 98 2.83 3.54 0.92
C VAL A 98 4.23 3.08 0.50
N GLY A 99 5.01 4.01 0.01
CA GLY A 99 6.30 3.71 -0.62
C GLY A 99 6.12 3.08 -2.00
N ARG A 100 7.21 2.50 -2.49
CA ARG A 100 7.25 1.94 -3.85
C ARG A 100 7.87 0.55 -3.85
N LEU A 101 7.42 -0.28 -4.78
CA LEU A 101 8.10 -1.46 -5.29
C LEU A 101 8.47 -1.20 -6.74
N ASP A 102 9.59 -1.72 -7.17
CA ASP A 102 10.02 -1.64 -8.56
C ASP A 102 9.02 -2.39 -9.46
N LYS A 103 9.05 -2.12 -10.74
CA LYS A 103 8.11 -2.68 -11.71
C LYS A 103 8.07 -4.21 -11.65
N ASP A 104 9.24 -4.83 -11.58
CA ASP A 104 9.45 -6.28 -11.55
C ASP A 104 9.48 -6.89 -10.14
N THR A 105 9.44 -6.06 -9.08
CA THR A 105 9.33 -6.51 -7.70
C THR A 105 7.88 -6.79 -7.35
N THR A 106 7.63 -7.95 -6.73
CA THR A 106 6.30 -8.44 -6.37
C THR A 106 6.07 -8.39 -4.85
N GLY A 107 4.86 -8.73 -4.40
CA GLY A 107 4.55 -8.95 -3.00
C GLY A 107 3.79 -7.82 -2.32
N LEU A 108 3.92 -7.71 -1.02
CA LEU A 108 3.14 -6.81 -0.18
C LEU A 108 3.36 -5.34 -0.53
N LEU A 109 2.30 -4.68 -0.99
CA LEU A 109 2.22 -3.23 -1.10
C LEU A 109 1.01 -2.74 -0.29
N LEU A 110 1.25 -1.76 0.58
CA LEU A 110 0.18 -1.08 1.30
C LEU A 110 -0.25 0.17 0.52
N LEU A 111 -1.56 0.45 0.52
CA LEU A 111 -2.11 1.71 0.03
C LEU A 111 -3.05 2.27 1.08
N THR A 112 -3.09 3.58 1.26
CA THR A 112 -3.92 4.21 2.28
C THR A 112 -4.41 5.60 1.88
N THR A 113 -5.53 6.00 2.45
CA THR A 113 -6.04 7.39 2.42
C THR A 113 -5.47 8.22 3.57
N ASP A 114 -4.78 7.59 4.54
CA ASP A 114 -4.15 8.24 5.69
C ASP A 114 -2.71 8.65 5.33
N GLY A 115 -2.55 9.92 4.94
CA GLY A 115 -1.25 10.47 4.54
C GLY A 115 -0.22 10.50 5.67
N GLU A 116 -0.66 10.65 6.93
CA GLU A 116 0.27 10.62 8.07
C GLU A 116 0.81 9.21 8.32
N LEU A 117 -0.07 8.22 8.29
CA LEU A 117 0.33 6.80 8.37
C LEU A 117 1.32 6.45 7.24
N ALA A 118 0.98 6.84 6.00
CA ALA A 118 1.86 6.61 4.85
C ALA A 118 3.24 7.24 5.06
N HIS A 119 3.28 8.52 5.44
CA HIS A 119 4.55 9.25 5.67
C HIS A 119 5.40 8.60 6.76
N ARG A 120 4.82 8.18 7.88
CA ARG A 120 5.56 7.54 8.97
C ARG A 120 6.10 6.17 8.59
N LEU A 121 5.34 5.36 7.83
CA LEU A 121 5.77 4.03 7.37
C LEU A 121 6.96 4.07 6.40
N ILE A 122 7.06 5.12 5.58
CA ILE A 122 8.17 5.26 4.62
C ILE A 122 9.37 6.00 5.21
N SER A 123 9.20 6.70 6.33
CA SER A 123 10.24 7.52 6.93
C SER A 123 11.43 6.67 7.41
N PRO A 124 12.65 6.94 6.95
CA PRO A 124 13.84 6.22 7.42
C PRO A 124 14.08 6.36 8.93
N LYS A 125 13.63 7.47 9.52
CA LYS A 125 13.78 7.74 10.97
C LYS A 125 13.01 6.75 11.86
N ARG A 126 11.99 6.09 11.31
CA ARG A 126 11.15 5.13 12.04
C ARG A 126 11.68 3.70 11.99
N GLY A 127 12.61 3.41 11.10
CA GLY A 127 13.24 2.10 11.00
C GLY A 127 12.27 0.96 10.73
N ILE A 128 11.14 1.21 10.06
CA ILE A 128 10.13 0.17 9.79
C ILE A 128 10.74 -0.89 8.88
N GLU A 129 10.81 -2.09 9.39
CA GLU A 129 11.37 -3.24 8.67
C GLU A 129 10.56 -3.61 7.42
N LYS A 130 11.28 -3.97 6.37
CA LYS A 130 10.72 -4.56 5.16
C LYS A 130 11.49 -5.85 4.89
N THR A 131 10.77 -6.96 4.83
CA THR A 131 11.36 -8.28 4.61
C THR A 131 11.06 -8.74 3.20
N TYR A 132 12.10 -9.17 2.50
CA TYR A 132 12.03 -9.64 1.12
C TYR A 132 12.53 -11.08 1.03
N LEU A 133 11.99 -11.84 0.08
CA LEU A 133 12.58 -13.05 -0.45
C LEU A 133 13.23 -12.72 -1.78
N ALA A 134 14.51 -13.03 -1.92
CA ALA A 134 15.27 -12.79 -3.14
C ALA A 134 15.82 -14.10 -3.68
N THR A 135 15.72 -14.33 -5.00
CA THR A 135 16.49 -15.37 -5.67
C THR A 135 17.58 -14.73 -6.52
N VAL A 136 18.74 -15.37 -6.56
CA VAL A 136 19.97 -14.88 -7.22
C VAL A 136 20.59 -15.95 -8.10
N ASP A 137 21.41 -15.51 -9.06
CA ASP A 137 22.08 -16.35 -10.04
C ASP A 137 23.24 -17.19 -9.46
N THR A 138 23.91 -16.69 -8.42
CA THR A 138 25.06 -17.31 -7.78
C THR A 138 24.76 -17.65 -6.32
N PRO A 139 25.32 -18.76 -5.76
CA PRO A 139 25.03 -19.16 -4.39
C PRO A 139 25.45 -18.11 -3.36
N PHE A 140 24.60 -17.88 -2.35
CA PHE A 140 24.93 -17.07 -1.18
C PHE A 140 26.02 -17.72 -0.34
N THR A 141 26.83 -16.90 0.29
CA THR A 141 27.95 -17.29 1.16
C THR A 141 27.79 -16.69 2.58
N ALA A 142 28.60 -17.20 3.52
CA ALA A 142 28.67 -16.58 4.85
C ALA A 142 29.26 -15.15 4.79
N GLU A 143 30.08 -14.83 3.80
CA GLU A 143 30.62 -13.48 3.61
C GLU A 143 29.52 -12.47 3.23
N ASP A 144 28.54 -12.89 2.45
CA ASP A 144 27.40 -12.05 2.10
C ASP A 144 26.59 -11.68 3.35
N VAL A 145 26.34 -12.65 4.24
CA VAL A 145 25.66 -12.40 5.52
C VAL A 145 26.41 -11.35 6.34
N LEU A 146 27.74 -11.47 6.44
CA LEU A 146 28.58 -10.52 7.15
C LEU A 146 28.61 -9.14 6.48
N ALA A 147 28.60 -9.09 5.15
CA ALA A 147 28.57 -7.85 4.37
C ALA A 147 27.25 -7.10 4.60
N PHE A 148 26.13 -7.79 4.55
CA PHE A 148 24.80 -7.22 4.85
C PHE A 148 24.76 -6.69 6.29
N ALA A 149 25.24 -7.45 7.27
CA ALA A 149 25.24 -7.08 8.68
C ALA A 149 26.11 -5.84 9.00
N ARG A 150 27.16 -5.56 8.20
CA ARG A 150 28.01 -4.38 8.36
C ARG A 150 27.47 -3.15 7.65
N GLY A 151 26.52 -3.34 6.71
CA GLY A 151 26.13 -2.32 5.75
C GLY A 151 27.07 -2.30 4.55
N LEU A 152 26.54 -1.90 3.39
CA LEU A 152 27.19 -1.97 2.08
C LEU A 152 27.29 -0.61 1.44
N PHE A 153 28.48 -0.24 0.93
CA PHE A 153 28.64 0.95 0.10
C PHE A 153 28.08 0.67 -1.30
N LEU A 154 27.13 1.47 -1.72
CA LEU A 154 26.39 1.30 -2.98
C LEU A 154 26.77 2.35 -4.04
N GLY A 155 27.97 2.96 -3.90
CA GLY A 155 28.51 3.94 -4.83
C GLY A 155 28.20 5.39 -4.44
N ASP A 156 26.94 5.71 -4.15
CA ASP A 156 26.46 7.05 -3.78
C ASP A 156 26.08 7.18 -2.30
N PHE A 157 25.86 6.05 -1.61
CA PHE A 157 25.61 6.00 -0.16
C PHE A 157 26.00 4.64 0.42
N THR A 158 26.14 4.60 1.75
CA THR A 158 26.25 3.35 2.50
C THR A 158 24.87 2.93 2.98
N ALA A 159 24.42 1.72 2.62
CA ALA A 159 23.20 1.14 3.15
C ALA A 159 23.37 0.84 4.65
N GLN A 160 22.30 1.01 5.41
CA GLN A 160 22.27 0.62 6.81
C GLN A 160 22.49 -0.90 6.95
N PRO A 161 23.01 -1.36 8.10
CA PRO A 161 23.05 -2.78 8.42
C PRO A 161 21.71 -3.46 8.14
N ALA A 162 21.78 -4.63 7.53
CA ALA A 162 20.61 -5.42 7.14
C ALA A 162 20.82 -6.88 7.50
N CYS A 163 19.74 -7.63 7.65
CA CYS A 163 19.80 -9.06 7.90
C CYS A 163 19.64 -9.82 6.59
N LEU A 164 20.55 -10.75 6.31
CA LEU A 164 20.44 -11.75 5.26
C LEU A 164 20.43 -13.14 5.91
N GLU A 165 19.34 -13.88 5.72
CA GLU A 165 19.22 -15.28 6.10
C GLU A 165 19.24 -16.13 4.84
N ILE A 166 20.20 -17.04 4.72
CA ILE A 166 20.28 -17.97 3.59
C ILE A 166 19.26 -19.09 3.82
N MET A 167 18.24 -19.17 2.95
CA MET A 167 17.17 -20.17 2.99
C MET A 167 17.56 -21.43 2.22
N ASP A 168 18.20 -21.23 1.08
CA ASP A 168 18.85 -22.24 0.24
C ASP A 168 20.01 -21.54 -0.53
N PRO A 169 20.85 -22.28 -1.30
CA PRO A 169 22.02 -21.66 -1.94
C PRO A 169 21.70 -20.42 -2.79
N HIS A 170 20.54 -20.35 -3.43
CA HIS A 170 20.17 -19.26 -4.33
C HIS A 170 19.03 -18.38 -3.81
N THR A 171 18.51 -18.66 -2.61
CA THR A 171 17.38 -17.93 -2.04
C THR A 171 17.75 -17.37 -0.67
N GLY A 172 17.59 -16.06 -0.50
CA GLY A 172 17.84 -15.34 0.75
C GLY A 172 16.62 -14.55 1.22
N ARG A 173 16.38 -14.56 2.54
CA ARG A 173 15.47 -13.65 3.21
C ARG A 173 16.24 -12.43 3.67
N ILE A 174 15.84 -11.25 3.17
CA ILE A 174 16.54 -9.99 3.43
C ILE A 174 15.61 -9.05 4.17
N THR A 175 16.06 -8.55 5.33
CA THR A 175 15.33 -7.55 6.12
C THR A 175 16.12 -6.25 6.18
N VAL A 176 15.49 -5.15 5.73
CA VAL A 176 16.04 -3.79 5.73
C VAL A 176 15.13 -2.85 6.50
N THR A 177 15.69 -1.80 7.12
CA THR A 177 14.95 -0.77 7.88
C THR A 177 14.74 0.53 7.10
N GLU A 178 15.36 0.65 5.96
CA GLU A 178 15.23 1.79 5.04
C GLU A 178 14.67 1.36 3.68
N GLY A 179 14.54 2.26 2.71
CA GLY A 179 13.94 1.93 1.40
C GLY A 179 14.37 2.91 0.33
N LYS A 180 15.69 2.96 0.06
CA LYS A 180 16.23 3.79 -1.02
C LYS A 180 16.03 3.14 -2.39
N PHE A 181 16.27 3.90 -3.43
CA PHE A 181 16.07 3.46 -4.81
C PHE A 181 16.84 2.16 -5.12
N HIS A 182 16.10 1.14 -5.51
CA HIS A 182 16.58 -0.22 -5.85
C HIS A 182 17.51 -0.83 -4.78
N GLN A 183 17.35 -0.46 -3.50
CA GLN A 183 18.34 -0.74 -2.46
C GLN A 183 18.70 -2.21 -2.34
N VAL A 184 17.72 -3.12 -2.20
CA VAL A 184 17.98 -4.55 -2.01
C VAL A 184 18.72 -5.13 -3.22
N ARG A 185 18.32 -4.76 -4.45
CA ARG A 185 18.99 -5.17 -5.68
C ARG A 185 20.43 -4.68 -5.74
N ARG A 186 20.68 -3.43 -5.34
CA ARG A 186 22.01 -2.84 -5.29
C ARG A 186 22.89 -3.49 -4.22
N MET A 187 22.32 -3.87 -3.07
CA MET A 187 23.03 -4.60 -2.02
C MET A 187 23.46 -5.99 -2.53
N LEU A 188 22.56 -6.71 -3.20
CA LEU A 188 22.87 -7.99 -3.82
C LEU A 188 23.95 -7.86 -4.90
N ALA A 189 23.85 -6.85 -5.77
CA ALA A 189 24.84 -6.58 -6.80
C ALA A 189 26.22 -6.22 -6.21
N ALA A 190 26.27 -5.52 -5.08
CA ALA A 190 27.52 -5.20 -4.38
C ALA A 190 28.21 -6.45 -3.80
N CYS A 191 27.47 -7.52 -3.55
CA CYS A 191 27.98 -8.85 -3.20
C CYS A 191 28.26 -9.75 -4.43
N GLY A 192 28.08 -9.24 -5.65
CA GLY A 192 28.35 -9.97 -6.89
C GLY A 192 27.18 -10.82 -7.41
N HIS A 193 25.99 -10.65 -6.86
CA HIS A 193 24.80 -11.40 -7.27
C HIS A 193 23.90 -10.64 -8.23
N GLN A 194 23.42 -11.29 -9.28
CA GLN A 194 22.32 -10.81 -10.09
C GLN A 194 20.98 -11.24 -9.46
N THR A 195 20.13 -10.29 -9.16
CA THR A 195 18.77 -10.57 -8.63
C THR A 195 17.87 -11.12 -9.74
N LEU A 196 17.42 -12.36 -9.61
CA LEU A 196 16.47 -13.00 -10.52
C LEU A 196 15.04 -12.66 -10.14
N THR A 197 14.68 -12.81 -8.85
CA THR A 197 13.37 -12.42 -8.34
C THR A 197 13.50 -11.65 -7.03
N LEU A 198 12.54 -10.75 -6.78
CA LEU A 198 12.46 -10.04 -5.51
C LEU A 198 10.98 -9.93 -5.10
N HIS A 199 10.66 -10.46 -3.93
CA HIS A 199 9.30 -10.54 -3.44
C HIS A 199 9.21 -9.99 -2.01
N ARG A 200 8.40 -8.95 -1.77
CA ARG A 200 8.25 -8.39 -0.42
C ARG A 200 7.23 -9.16 0.39
N LEU A 201 7.69 -9.81 1.44
CA LEU A 201 6.89 -10.64 2.35
C LEU A 201 6.20 -9.81 3.44
N ARG A 202 6.89 -8.76 3.98
CA ARG A 202 6.45 -8.03 5.17
C ARG A 202 6.75 -6.54 5.08
N VAL A 203 5.93 -5.76 5.78
CA VAL A 203 6.17 -4.33 6.11
C VAL A 203 5.80 -4.13 7.58
N GLY A 204 6.78 -3.88 8.43
CA GLY A 204 6.60 -3.81 9.87
C GLY A 204 5.92 -5.07 10.42
N PRO A 205 4.82 -4.93 11.19
CA PRO A 205 4.13 -6.09 11.76
C PRO A 205 3.35 -6.91 10.74
N LEU A 206 3.04 -6.34 9.56
CA LEU A 206 2.16 -6.98 8.58
C LEU A 206 2.93 -7.92 7.65
N ALA A 207 2.46 -9.16 7.54
CA ALA A 207 2.85 -10.09 6.50
C ALA A 207 1.85 -10.06 5.34
N LEU A 208 2.32 -10.38 4.13
CA LEU A 208 1.43 -10.60 2.99
C LEU A 208 0.48 -11.76 3.31
N ASP A 209 -0.80 -11.54 3.10
CA ASP A 209 -1.81 -12.57 3.25
C ASP A 209 -1.61 -13.66 2.18
N PRO A 210 -1.34 -14.92 2.58
CA PRO A 210 -1.09 -16.00 1.63
C PRO A 210 -2.33 -16.36 0.79
N ALA A 211 -3.52 -15.93 1.20
CA ALA A 211 -4.75 -16.14 0.42
C ALA A 211 -4.89 -15.18 -0.75
N LEU A 212 -4.13 -14.07 -0.78
CA LEU A 212 -4.18 -13.11 -1.88
C LEU A 212 -3.34 -13.61 -3.08
N ALA A 213 -3.98 -13.85 -4.19
CA ALA A 213 -3.30 -14.08 -5.46
C ALA A 213 -2.63 -12.78 -5.97
N PRO A 214 -1.60 -12.86 -6.85
CA PRO A 214 -1.01 -11.68 -7.47
C PRO A 214 -2.07 -10.81 -8.18
N GLY A 215 -2.09 -9.52 -7.87
CA GLY A 215 -3.09 -8.56 -8.35
C GLY A 215 -4.30 -8.40 -7.43
N GLU A 216 -4.51 -9.27 -6.47
CA GLU A 216 -5.60 -9.17 -5.52
C GLU A 216 -5.27 -8.25 -4.33
N MET A 217 -6.31 -7.70 -3.75
CA MET A 217 -6.24 -6.81 -2.61
C MET A 217 -7.34 -7.11 -1.60
N ARG A 218 -7.10 -6.75 -0.35
CA ARG A 218 -8.12 -6.64 0.70
C ARG A 218 -7.87 -5.43 1.60
N GLU A 219 -8.91 -4.97 2.27
CA GLU A 219 -8.73 -4.02 3.37
C GLU A 219 -8.02 -4.68 4.56
N LEU A 220 -7.29 -3.90 5.32
CA LEU A 220 -6.73 -4.36 6.58
C LEU A 220 -7.85 -4.59 7.60
N THR A 221 -7.68 -5.58 8.46
CA THR A 221 -8.54 -5.72 9.63
C THR A 221 -8.28 -4.60 10.63
N ALA A 222 -9.16 -4.42 11.60
CA ALA A 222 -8.98 -3.41 12.64
C ALA A 222 -7.71 -3.68 13.47
N GLU A 223 -7.41 -4.96 13.74
CA GLU A 223 -6.23 -5.40 14.48
C GLU A 223 -4.94 -5.12 13.68
N GLU A 224 -4.94 -5.42 12.39
CA GLU A 224 -3.81 -5.13 11.49
C GLU A 224 -3.54 -3.63 11.41
N LEU A 225 -4.59 -2.83 11.25
CA LEU A 225 -4.45 -1.36 11.20
C LEU A 225 -3.94 -0.81 12.54
N THR A 226 -4.45 -1.30 13.66
CA THR A 226 -4.00 -0.92 15.00
C THR A 226 -2.54 -1.25 15.20
N SER A 227 -2.11 -2.48 14.88
CA SER A 227 -0.73 -2.93 14.96
C SER A 227 0.21 -2.08 14.10
N LEU A 228 -0.23 -1.73 12.89
CA LEU A 228 0.53 -0.88 11.98
C LEU A 228 0.70 0.55 12.53
N ARG A 229 -0.37 1.14 13.10
CA ARG A 229 -0.35 2.47 13.71
C ARG A 229 0.55 2.50 14.94
N GLN A 230 0.49 1.48 15.79
CA GLN A 230 1.38 1.32 16.95
C GLN A 230 2.86 1.24 16.54
N ALA A 231 3.18 0.48 15.48
CA ALA A 231 4.55 0.34 14.98
C ALA A 231 5.18 1.68 14.53
N VAL A 232 4.35 2.67 14.16
CA VAL A 232 4.80 4.02 13.77
C VAL A 232 4.49 5.08 14.82
N GLU A 233 4.11 4.69 16.06
CA GLU A 233 3.74 5.59 17.17
C GLU A 233 2.64 6.59 16.78
N LEU A 234 1.62 6.12 16.07
CA LEU A 234 0.46 6.90 15.71
C LEU A 234 -0.69 6.49 16.64
N GLN A 235 -1.30 7.47 17.32
CA GLN A 235 -2.45 7.18 18.18
C GLN A 235 -3.61 6.58 17.34
N THR A 236 -4.30 5.63 17.93
CA THR A 236 -5.49 4.96 17.34
C THR A 236 -6.70 5.89 17.34
#